data_ca605822cb943d487ea24c7bb0966269
#
_entry.id   ca605822cb943d487ea24c7bb0966269
#
_cell.length_a   1.000
_cell.length_b   1.000
_cell.length_c   1.000
_cell.angle_alpha   90.00
_cell.angle_beta   90.00
_cell.angle_gamma   90.00
#
_symmetry.space_group_name_H-M   'P 1'
#
loop_
_entity.id
_entity.type
_entity.pdbx_description
1 polymer ?
#
loop_
_entity_poly.entity_id
_entity_poly.type
_entity_poly.pdbx_seq_one_letter_code
_entity_poly.pdbx_strand_id
1 'polypeptide(L)'
;MNAIDTIRQCAPHHLQARIAVVLGSGWGGLTDHLVDATQIPYAELAGFPPAGVAGHGGSLWLGHLGAQPVAMLSGRQHGYETGAVDGMAEPLRVLKSLGCHTLVQTNAAGSLRPDMPPQSLMLLIDHLNLPQRSPLVGSSGSERFVNMVDAYDPALRAHAQSVAQAQGATLFEGVYAWAFGPQFETPAEIRMLRLLGADAVGMSTVPETILARHLGLRVLALSLITNLGAGMSAEPLSHAHTLQQAQLGSAAASRLLADIVSSLRA
;
A
#
# COMPACT_ATOMS: atom_id res chain seq x y z
N MET A 1 -2.33 -28.01 3.63
CA MET A 1 -2.28 -27.47 2.27
C MET A 1 -1.56 -26.13 2.34
N ASN A 2 -0.65 -25.80 1.43
CA ASN A 2 -0.03 -24.47 1.42
C ASN A 2 -0.97 -23.45 0.74
N ALA A 3 -0.71 -22.16 0.91
CA ALA A 3 -1.58 -21.10 0.35
C ALA A 3 -1.72 -21.18 -1.18
N ILE A 4 -0.64 -21.54 -1.90
CA ILE A 4 -0.66 -21.65 -3.38
C ILE A 4 -1.60 -22.76 -3.82
N ASP A 5 -1.60 -23.91 -3.14
CA ASP A 5 -2.50 -25.03 -3.49
C ASP A 5 -3.96 -24.67 -3.22
N THR A 6 -4.23 -23.96 -2.10
CA THR A 6 -5.59 -23.44 -1.82
C THR A 6 -6.04 -22.47 -2.92
N ILE A 7 -5.19 -21.52 -3.31
CA ILE A 7 -5.50 -20.54 -4.38
C ILE A 7 -5.77 -21.26 -5.70
N ARG A 8 -4.98 -22.26 -6.07
CA ARG A 8 -5.19 -23.04 -7.30
C ARG A 8 -6.53 -23.78 -7.31
N GLN A 9 -6.96 -24.25 -6.15
CA GLN A 9 -8.27 -24.93 -6.04
C GLN A 9 -9.44 -23.95 -6.09
N CYS A 10 -9.35 -22.81 -5.38
CA CYS A 10 -10.42 -21.82 -5.31
C CYS A 10 -10.56 -20.98 -6.58
N ALA A 11 -9.44 -20.70 -7.26
CA ALA A 11 -9.39 -19.79 -8.39
C ALA A 11 -8.52 -20.32 -9.55
N PRO A 12 -8.86 -21.49 -10.14
CA PRO A 12 -8.03 -22.15 -11.16
C PRO A 12 -7.84 -21.30 -12.43
N HIS A 13 -8.77 -20.38 -12.70
CA HIS A 13 -8.74 -19.52 -13.89
C HIS A 13 -7.96 -18.21 -13.70
N HIS A 14 -7.54 -17.88 -12.46
CA HIS A 14 -6.91 -16.61 -12.11
C HIS A 14 -5.41 -16.72 -11.76
N LEU A 15 -4.74 -17.79 -12.17
CA LEU A 15 -3.36 -18.11 -11.78
C LEU A 15 -2.28 -17.29 -12.52
N GLN A 16 -2.67 -16.30 -13.32
CA GLN A 16 -1.75 -15.49 -14.13
C GLN A 16 -1.72 -14.01 -13.70
N ALA A 17 -2.04 -13.72 -12.43
CA ALA A 17 -1.96 -12.35 -11.93
C ALA A 17 -0.52 -11.82 -12.07
N ARG A 18 -0.36 -10.68 -12.75
CA ARG A 18 0.94 -10.03 -12.95
C ARG A 18 1.15 -8.87 -12.02
N ILE A 19 0.07 -8.29 -11.52
CA ILE A 19 0.06 -7.13 -10.64
C ILE A 19 -0.55 -7.54 -9.31
N ALA A 20 0.22 -7.38 -8.25
CA ALA A 20 -0.26 -7.45 -6.88
C ALA A 20 -0.71 -6.07 -6.41
N VAL A 21 -1.82 -5.97 -5.69
CA VAL A 21 -2.29 -4.72 -5.09
C VAL A 21 -2.49 -4.93 -3.59
N VAL A 22 -1.96 -4.05 -2.74
CA VAL A 22 -2.23 -4.04 -1.30
C VAL A 22 -3.12 -2.84 -0.98
N LEU A 23 -4.34 -3.11 -0.51
CA LEU A 23 -5.32 -2.10 -0.17
C LEU A 23 -5.15 -1.66 1.29
N GLY A 24 -5.02 -0.35 1.48
CA GLY A 24 -5.03 0.31 2.77
C GLY A 24 -6.40 0.90 3.12
N SER A 25 -6.47 1.61 4.25
CA SER A 25 -7.67 2.32 4.69
C SER A 25 -8.14 3.32 3.63
N GLY A 26 -9.42 3.30 3.30
CA GLY A 26 -10.05 4.15 2.27
C GLY A 26 -9.96 3.62 0.84
N TRP A 27 -9.28 2.47 0.60
CA TRP A 27 -9.10 1.94 -0.75
C TRP A 27 -9.94 0.69 -1.05
N GLY A 28 -10.78 0.27 -0.10
CA GLY A 28 -11.60 -0.95 -0.25
C GLY A 28 -12.53 -0.92 -1.48
N GLY A 29 -13.01 0.24 -1.89
CA GLY A 29 -13.84 0.41 -3.09
C GLY A 29 -13.18 -0.03 -4.41
N LEU A 30 -11.86 -0.27 -4.43
CA LEU A 30 -11.20 -0.79 -5.62
C LEU A 30 -11.66 -2.21 -5.97
N THR A 31 -12.09 -3.01 -5.00
CA THR A 31 -12.62 -4.36 -5.24
C THR A 31 -13.90 -4.35 -6.08
N ASP A 32 -14.69 -3.27 -6.03
CA ASP A 32 -15.91 -3.12 -6.79
C ASP A 32 -15.66 -2.92 -8.30
N HIS A 33 -14.42 -2.60 -8.68
CA HIS A 33 -13.98 -2.48 -10.08
C HIS A 33 -13.48 -3.81 -10.66
N LEU A 34 -13.39 -4.88 -9.86
CA LEU A 34 -12.95 -6.19 -10.35
C LEU A 34 -14.03 -6.87 -11.18
N VAL A 35 -13.62 -7.45 -12.30
CA VAL A 35 -14.43 -8.32 -13.14
C VAL A 35 -13.95 -9.76 -12.93
N ASP A 36 -14.89 -10.71 -12.97
CA ASP A 36 -14.64 -12.14 -12.73
C ASP A 36 -13.89 -12.41 -11.42
N ALA A 37 -14.30 -11.75 -10.34
CA ALA A 37 -13.56 -11.79 -9.10
C ALA A 37 -13.84 -13.07 -8.28
N THR A 38 -12.76 -13.68 -7.76
CA THR A 38 -12.80 -14.71 -6.74
C THR A 38 -12.22 -14.16 -5.44
N GLN A 39 -12.97 -14.28 -4.34
CA GLN A 39 -12.54 -13.88 -3.00
C GLN A 39 -12.13 -15.11 -2.20
N ILE A 40 -10.97 -15.05 -1.55
CA ILE A 40 -10.47 -16.10 -0.64
C ILE A 40 -10.11 -15.44 0.68
N PRO A 41 -10.77 -15.76 1.81
CA PRO A 41 -10.43 -15.23 3.13
C PRO A 41 -8.99 -15.58 3.52
N TYR A 42 -8.29 -14.65 4.18
CA TYR A 42 -6.92 -14.91 4.68
C TYR A 42 -6.88 -16.10 5.65
N ALA A 43 -7.95 -16.33 6.40
CA ALA A 43 -8.05 -17.46 7.30
C ALA A 43 -7.94 -18.84 6.61
N GLU A 44 -8.18 -18.92 5.30
CA GLU A 44 -8.04 -20.12 4.48
C GLU A 44 -6.64 -20.26 3.87
N LEU A 45 -5.81 -19.21 3.97
CA LEU A 45 -4.49 -19.13 3.36
C LEU A 45 -3.39 -19.28 4.40
N ALA A 46 -2.69 -20.38 4.39
CA ALA A 46 -1.61 -20.67 5.33
C ALA A 46 -0.52 -19.58 5.28
N GLY A 47 -0.17 -19.01 6.44
CA GLY A 47 0.84 -17.95 6.58
C GLY A 47 0.36 -16.54 6.26
N PHE A 48 -0.93 -16.36 5.93
CA PHE A 48 -1.51 -15.02 5.80
C PHE A 48 -1.89 -14.46 7.19
N PRO A 49 -1.75 -13.15 7.40
CA PRO A 49 -2.05 -12.56 8.70
C PRO A 49 -3.56 -12.61 8.98
N PRO A 50 -3.97 -12.73 10.26
CA PRO A 50 -5.37 -12.55 10.62
C PRO A 50 -5.81 -11.12 10.28
N ALA A 51 -7.10 -10.93 10.00
CA ALA A 51 -7.69 -9.61 9.85
C ALA A 51 -7.66 -8.88 11.21
N GLY A 52 -6.78 -7.89 11.38
CA GLY A 52 -6.51 -7.25 12.67
C GLY A 52 -7.12 -5.87 12.83
N VAL A 53 -7.26 -5.09 11.76
CA VAL A 53 -7.68 -3.68 11.81
C VAL A 53 -9.07 -3.52 11.22
N ALA A 54 -9.92 -2.74 11.91
CA ALA A 54 -11.24 -2.36 11.41
C ALA A 54 -11.10 -1.63 10.05
N GLY A 55 -11.87 -2.06 9.04
CA GLY A 55 -11.79 -1.53 7.68
C GLY A 55 -10.91 -2.34 6.72
N HIS A 56 -10.24 -3.39 7.21
CA HIS A 56 -9.51 -4.34 6.38
C HIS A 56 -10.35 -5.61 6.17
N GLY A 57 -10.58 -5.99 4.90
CA GLY A 57 -11.45 -7.11 4.56
C GLY A 57 -10.84 -8.50 4.83
N GLY A 58 -9.53 -8.59 5.11
CA GLY A 58 -8.84 -9.84 5.40
C GLY A 58 -9.02 -10.91 4.31
N SER A 59 -8.93 -10.52 3.04
CA SER A 59 -9.17 -11.43 1.91
C SER A 59 -8.21 -11.15 0.75
N LEU A 60 -7.85 -12.21 0.06
CA LEU A 60 -7.24 -12.16 -1.27
C LEU A 60 -8.35 -12.17 -2.32
N TRP A 61 -8.31 -11.21 -3.21
CA TRP A 61 -9.16 -11.14 -4.38
C TRP A 61 -8.34 -11.40 -5.64
N LEU A 62 -8.81 -12.26 -6.50
CA LEU A 62 -8.24 -12.54 -7.81
C LEU A 62 -9.27 -12.18 -8.87
N GLY A 63 -8.88 -11.46 -9.90
CA GLY A 63 -9.82 -11.01 -10.95
C GLY A 63 -9.11 -10.11 -11.95
N HIS A 64 -9.87 -9.28 -12.65
CA HIS A 64 -9.36 -8.38 -13.67
C HIS A 64 -9.73 -6.93 -13.36
N LEU A 65 -8.77 -6.00 -13.55
CA LEU A 65 -9.03 -4.58 -13.73
C LEU A 65 -8.83 -4.25 -15.21
N GLY A 66 -9.94 -4.00 -15.92
CA GLY A 66 -9.89 -3.97 -17.38
C GLY A 66 -9.38 -5.30 -17.95
N ALA A 67 -8.33 -5.26 -18.76
CA ALA A 67 -7.67 -6.45 -19.30
C ALA A 67 -6.55 -7.02 -18.40
N GLN A 68 -6.23 -6.37 -17.28
CA GLN A 68 -5.10 -6.77 -16.42
C GLN A 68 -5.54 -7.78 -15.36
N PRO A 69 -4.96 -9.00 -15.36
CA PRO A 69 -5.17 -9.95 -14.27
C PRO A 69 -4.43 -9.47 -13.02
N VAL A 70 -5.16 -9.32 -11.92
CA VAL A 70 -4.66 -8.76 -10.66
C VAL A 70 -4.92 -9.68 -9.47
N ALA A 71 -4.07 -9.58 -8.46
CA ALA A 71 -4.26 -10.18 -7.14
C ALA A 71 -4.27 -9.07 -6.10
N MET A 72 -5.40 -8.86 -5.41
CA MET A 72 -5.55 -7.80 -4.41
C MET A 72 -5.60 -8.36 -3.00
N LEU A 73 -4.75 -7.84 -2.15
CA LEU A 73 -4.77 -8.06 -0.71
C LEU A 73 -5.66 -6.99 -0.06
N SER A 74 -6.85 -7.35 0.39
CA SER A 74 -7.78 -6.46 1.08
C SER A 74 -7.41 -6.36 2.57
N GLY A 75 -6.33 -5.64 2.85
CA GLY A 75 -5.77 -5.44 4.17
C GLY A 75 -4.33 -5.94 4.32
N ARG A 76 -3.72 -5.51 5.41
CA ARG A 76 -2.33 -5.83 5.80
C ARG A 76 -2.20 -5.95 7.31
N GLN A 77 -1.11 -6.54 7.75
CA GLN A 77 -0.69 -6.47 9.15
C GLN A 77 0.27 -5.30 9.34
N HIS A 78 0.01 -4.47 10.35
CA HIS A 78 0.90 -3.36 10.70
C HIS A 78 1.87 -3.76 11.81
N GLY A 79 3.04 -3.11 11.83
CA GLY A 79 4.03 -3.36 12.86
C GLY A 79 3.52 -3.14 14.30
N TYR A 80 2.64 -2.17 14.50
CA TYR A 80 2.10 -1.87 15.83
C TYR A 80 1.11 -2.93 16.36
N GLU A 81 0.58 -3.82 15.52
CA GLU A 81 -0.36 -4.86 15.95
C GLU A 81 0.34 -5.98 16.74
N THR A 82 1.56 -6.33 16.34
CA THR A 82 2.29 -7.48 16.91
C THR A 82 3.72 -7.14 17.35
N GLY A 83 4.23 -5.96 16.99
CA GLY A 83 5.63 -5.61 17.12
C GLY A 83 6.52 -6.16 16.00
N ALA A 84 6.03 -7.09 15.18
CA ALA A 84 6.74 -7.63 14.02
C ALA A 84 6.46 -6.80 12.77
N VAL A 85 7.43 -6.72 11.85
CA VAL A 85 7.31 -5.93 10.61
C VAL A 85 7.36 -6.81 9.36
N ASP A 86 7.35 -8.11 9.52
CA ASP A 86 7.41 -9.13 8.46
C ASP A 86 6.06 -9.82 8.18
N GLY A 87 4.97 -9.34 8.79
CA GLY A 87 3.65 -9.98 8.67
C GLY A 87 3.12 -10.12 7.25
N MET A 88 3.63 -9.31 6.30
CA MET A 88 3.28 -9.42 4.89
C MET A 88 4.28 -10.24 4.06
N ALA A 89 5.27 -10.88 4.68
CA ALA A 89 6.31 -11.63 3.94
C ALA A 89 5.73 -12.83 3.18
N GLU A 90 4.90 -13.65 3.83
CA GLU A 90 4.29 -14.82 3.17
C GLU A 90 3.27 -14.41 2.10
N PRO A 91 2.31 -13.48 2.34
CA PRO A 91 1.44 -12.98 1.30
C PRO A 91 2.20 -12.51 0.04
N LEU A 92 3.24 -11.70 0.17
CA LEU A 92 4.00 -11.19 -0.98
C LEU A 92 4.79 -12.30 -1.68
N ARG A 93 5.34 -13.28 -0.93
CA ARG A 93 6.02 -14.45 -1.50
C ARG A 93 5.06 -15.30 -2.33
N VAL A 94 3.85 -15.53 -1.82
CA VAL A 94 2.79 -16.26 -2.53
C VAL A 94 2.43 -15.52 -3.82
N LEU A 95 2.18 -14.20 -3.79
CA LEU A 95 1.86 -13.42 -4.98
C LEU A 95 3.01 -13.44 -6.01
N LYS A 96 4.27 -13.35 -5.56
CA LYS A 96 5.44 -13.53 -6.44
C LYS A 96 5.42 -14.91 -7.11
N SER A 97 5.10 -15.95 -6.37
CA SER A 97 5.04 -17.34 -6.90
C SER A 97 3.88 -17.57 -7.86
N LEU A 98 2.81 -16.76 -7.76
CA LEU A 98 1.70 -16.75 -8.73
C LEU A 98 2.02 -15.99 -10.03
N GLY A 99 3.21 -15.35 -10.11
CA GLY A 99 3.67 -14.66 -11.31
C GLY A 99 3.64 -13.13 -11.22
N CYS A 100 3.24 -12.56 -10.09
CA CYS A 100 3.29 -11.10 -9.92
C CYS A 100 4.73 -10.60 -10.01
N HIS A 101 4.92 -9.51 -10.76
CA HIS A 101 6.20 -8.81 -10.90
C HIS A 101 6.11 -7.34 -10.52
N THR A 102 4.90 -6.84 -10.28
CA THR A 102 4.62 -5.47 -9.84
C THR A 102 3.76 -5.50 -8.59
N LEU A 103 4.14 -4.70 -7.59
CA LEU A 103 3.36 -4.44 -6.40
C LEU A 103 2.86 -2.99 -6.44
N VAL A 104 1.55 -2.81 -6.39
CA VAL A 104 0.92 -1.51 -6.18
C VAL A 104 0.43 -1.46 -4.74
N GLN A 105 0.90 -0.48 -3.98
CA GLN A 105 0.53 -0.31 -2.58
C GLN A 105 -0.31 0.94 -2.39
N THR A 106 -1.26 0.87 -1.47
CA THR A 106 -2.06 2.02 -1.07
C THR A 106 -2.08 2.16 0.44
N ASN A 107 -2.21 3.38 0.92
CA ASN A 107 -2.33 3.69 2.34
C ASN A 107 -3.16 4.95 2.57
N ALA A 108 -3.51 5.22 3.82
CA ALA A 108 -3.92 6.52 4.33
C ALA A 108 -2.71 7.19 5.01
N ALA A 109 -2.56 8.50 4.85
CA ALA A 109 -1.45 9.25 5.42
C ALA A 109 -1.87 10.66 5.88
N GLY A 110 -1.15 11.19 6.87
CA GLY A 110 -1.21 12.59 7.25
C GLY A 110 -0.27 13.42 6.37
N SER A 111 -0.77 14.53 5.83
CA SER A 111 0.06 15.47 5.04
C SER A 111 0.94 16.33 5.94
N LEU A 112 2.17 16.52 5.52
CA LEU A 112 3.13 17.45 6.11
C LEU A 112 3.27 18.75 5.29
N ARG A 113 2.45 18.90 4.25
CA ARG A 113 2.43 20.02 3.32
C ARG A 113 1.10 20.78 3.41
N PRO A 114 1.11 22.10 3.59
CA PRO A 114 -0.13 22.91 3.61
C PRO A 114 -0.90 22.90 2.27
N ASP A 115 -0.18 22.74 1.14
CA ASP A 115 -0.73 22.71 -0.22
C ASP A 115 -1.31 21.36 -0.64
N MET A 116 -1.22 20.34 0.25
CA MET A 116 -1.74 18.99 0.02
C MET A 116 -2.80 18.66 1.09
N PRO A 117 -4.04 19.17 0.95
CA PRO A 117 -5.10 19.02 1.94
C PRO A 117 -5.66 17.59 1.99
N PRO A 118 -6.51 17.26 2.99
CA PRO A 118 -7.24 16.00 3.03
C PRO A 118 -7.97 15.70 1.71
N GLN A 119 -8.10 14.43 1.35
CA GLN A 119 -8.59 13.87 0.08
C GLN A 119 -7.66 14.07 -1.12
N SER A 120 -6.49 14.70 -0.95
CA SER A 120 -5.42 14.67 -1.96
C SER A 120 -4.85 13.26 -2.13
N LEU A 121 -4.33 12.98 -3.34
CA LEU A 121 -3.56 11.77 -3.63
C LEU A 121 -2.09 12.12 -3.79
N MET A 122 -1.21 11.36 -3.14
CA MET A 122 0.23 11.51 -3.24
C MET A 122 0.87 10.22 -3.74
N LEU A 123 1.65 10.31 -4.79
CA LEU A 123 2.53 9.26 -5.31
C LEU A 123 3.83 9.28 -4.53
N LEU A 124 4.22 8.14 -3.97
CA LEU A 124 5.48 8.04 -3.25
C LEU A 124 6.65 7.99 -4.23
N ILE A 125 7.60 8.90 -4.04
CA ILE A 125 8.85 8.91 -4.81
C ILE A 125 10.01 8.30 -4.02
N ASP A 126 9.95 8.39 -2.68
CA ASP A 126 10.92 7.84 -1.73
C ASP A 126 10.29 7.71 -0.34
N HIS A 127 11.04 7.19 0.63
CA HIS A 127 10.58 7.10 2.01
C HIS A 127 11.68 7.31 3.05
N LEU A 128 11.25 7.68 4.26
CA LEU A 128 12.05 7.68 5.48
C LEU A 128 11.59 6.55 6.41
N ASN A 129 12.46 5.59 6.69
CA ASN A 129 12.23 4.51 7.65
C ASN A 129 12.66 4.98 9.06
N LEU A 130 11.81 5.74 9.75
CA LEU A 130 12.14 6.31 11.06
C LEU A 130 12.35 5.28 12.16
N PRO A 131 11.56 4.19 12.24
CA PRO A 131 11.81 3.16 13.24
C PRO A 131 13.11 2.39 13.01
N GLN A 132 13.74 2.54 11.83
CA GLN A 132 14.94 1.80 11.40
C GLN A 132 14.77 0.28 11.55
N ARG A 133 13.55 -0.22 11.28
CA ARG A 133 13.23 -1.64 11.33
C ARG A 133 13.17 -2.21 9.93
N SER A 134 13.64 -3.44 9.79
CA SER A 134 13.59 -4.15 8.51
C SER A 134 12.93 -5.52 8.69
N PRO A 135 11.99 -5.89 7.79
CA PRO A 135 11.39 -7.22 7.78
C PRO A 135 12.39 -8.33 7.40
N LEU A 136 13.62 -7.97 6.99
CA LEU A 136 14.68 -8.89 6.60
C LEU A 136 15.65 -9.20 7.75
N VAL A 137 15.42 -8.65 8.95
CA VAL A 137 16.23 -8.99 10.13
C VAL A 137 16.06 -10.48 10.45
N GLY A 138 17.18 -11.19 10.66
CA GLY A 138 17.19 -12.64 10.88
C GLY A 138 17.19 -13.48 9.60
N SER A 139 16.99 -12.92 8.42
CA SER A 139 17.16 -13.63 7.16
C SER A 139 18.63 -14.00 6.92
N SER A 140 18.86 -15.16 6.28
CA SER A 140 20.18 -15.62 5.86
C SER A 140 20.44 -15.27 4.38
N GLY A 141 21.71 -15.31 3.97
CA GLY A 141 22.11 -15.05 2.58
C GLY A 141 22.45 -13.58 2.31
N SER A 142 23.10 -13.34 1.18
CA SER A 142 23.52 -11.99 0.75
C SER A 142 22.37 -11.17 0.12
N GLU A 143 21.33 -11.84 -0.36
CA GLU A 143 20.15 -11.25 -0.99
C GLU A 143 19.32 -10.38 -0.04
N ARG A 144 19.52 -10.50 1.29
CA ARG A 144 18.90 -9.61 2.29
C ARG A 144 19.41 -8.17 2.23
N PHE A 145 20.56 -7.91 1.59
CA PHE A 145 21.10 -6.56 1.39
C PHE A 145 20.49 -5.95 0.12
N VAL A 146 19.28 -5.46 0.24
CA VAL A 146 18.46 -4.99 -0.88
C VAL A 146 18.84 -3.55 -1.25
N ASN A 147 19.02 -3.30 -2.54
CA ASN A 147 19.17 -1.94 -3.05
C ASN A 147 17.81 -1.22 -3.01
N MET A 148 17.73 -0.12 -2.26
CA MET A 148 16.54 0.71 -2.13
C MET A 148 16.58 1.98 -2.99
N VAL A 149 17.60 2.19 -3.80
CA VAL A 149 17.59 3.25 -4.83
C VAL A 149 16.46 2.94 -5.82
N ASP A 150 15.64 3.93 -6.13
CA ASP A 150 14.43 3.78 -6.94
C ASP A 150 13.51 2.67 -6.39
N ALA A 151 13.35 2.63 -5.07
CA ALA A 151 12.46 1.67 -4.41
C ALA A 151 11.03 1.74 -4.98
N TYR A 152 10.58 2.95 -5.33
CA TYR A 152 9.36 3.20 -6.08
C TYR A 152 9.73 3.45 -7.54
N ASP A 153 9.36 2.52 -8.40
CA ASP A 153 9.80 2.42 -9.79
C ASP A 153 9.49 3.69 -10.61
N PRO A 154 10.50 4.35 -11.20
CA PRO A 154 10.30 5.61 -11.92
C PRO A 154 9.36 5.50 -13.13
N ALA A 155 9.37 4.37 -13.85
CA ALA A 155 8.49 4.19 -15.01
C ALA A 155 7.04 3.96 -14.59
N LEU A 156 6.79 3.25 -13.47
CA LEU A 156 5.45 3.12 -12.91
C LEU A 156 4.92 4.47 -12.40
N ARG A 157 5.78 5.29 -11.78
CA ARG A 157 5.42 6.65 -11.33
C ARG A 157 5.07 7.55 -12.52
N ALA A 158 5.90 7.56 -13.55
CA ALA A 158 5.63 8.35 -14.76
C ALA A 158 4.31 7.93 -15.42
N HIS A 159 4.01 6.62 -15.47
CA HIS A 159 2.75 6.11 -15.97
C HIS A 159 1.57 6.62 -15.12
N ALA A 160 1.63 6.52 -13.79
CA ALA A 160 0.59 7.00 -12.90
C ALA A 160 0.31 8.50 -13.07
N GLN A 161 1.37 9.33 -13.20
CA GLN A 161 1.25 10.75 -13.48
C GLN A 161 0.58 11.02 -14.84
N SER A 162 0.94 10.26 -15.89
CA SER A 162 0.34 10.40 -17.20
C SER A 162 -1.17 10.11 -17.19
N VAL A 163 -1.58 9.05 -16.46
CA VAL A 163 -3.00 8.70 -16.31
C VAL A 163 -3.76 9.78 -15.53
N ALA A 164 -3.20 10.26 -14.42
CA ALA A 164 -3.80 11.34 -13.63
C ALA A 164 -3.97 12.61 -14.47
N GLN A 165 -2.93 13.01 -15.20
CA GLN A 165 -2.97 14.18 -16.09
C GLN A 165 -4.04 14.05 -17.18
N ALA A 166 -4.18 12.89 -17.79
CA ALA A 166 -5.18 12.62 -18.81
C ALA A 166 -6.63 12.77 -18.30
N GLN A 167 -6.83 12.57 -16.98
CA GLN A 167 -8.11 12.73 -16.31
C GLN A 167 -8.31 14.13 -15.70
N GLY A 168 -7.32 15.02 -15.81
CA GLY A 168 -7.34 16.33 -15.12
C GLY A 168 -7.26 16.21 -13.59
N ALA A 169 -6.78 15.05 -13.07
CA ALA A 169 -6.63 14.82 -11.64
C ALA A 169 -5.26 15.30 -11.15
N THR A 170 -5.23 15.94 -9.99
CA THR A 170 -3.98 16.30 -9.31
C THR A 170 -3.43 15.09 -8.56
N LEU A 171 -2.24 14.64 -8.92
CA LEU A 171 -1.50 13.61 -8.22
C LEU A 171 -0.18 14.23 -7.72
N PHE A 172 -0.10 14.50 -6.42
CA PHE A 172 1.12 15.03 -5.80
C PHE A 172 2.23 13.97 -5.83
N GLU A 173 3.47 14.41 -5.75
CA GLU A 173 4.61 13.54 -5.49
C GLU A 173 5.27 13.93 -4.17
N GLY A 174 5.78 12.94 -3.44
CA GLY A 174 6.41 13.24 -2.16
C GLY A 174 7.10 12.06 -1.49
N VAL A 175 7.86 12.39 -0.46
CA VAL A 175 8.57 11.46 0.43
C VAL A 175 7.64 11.05 1.57
N TYR A 176 7.47 9.74 1.75
CA TYR A 176 6.65 9.18 2.82
C TYR A 176 7.51 8.85 4.04
N ALA A 177 7.16 9.38 5.21
CA ALA A 177 7.75 8.97 6.48
C ALA A 177 6.95 7.81 7.09
N TRP A 178 7.64 6.71 7.38
CA TRP A 178 7.04 5.63 8.15
C TRP A 178 7.27 5.84 9.63
N ALA A 179 6.20 6.07 10.39
CA ALA A 179 6.16 6.03 11.85
C ALA A 179 5.64 4.66 12.30
N PHE A 180 6.11 4.16 13.43
CA PHE A 180 5.70 2.82 13.89
C PHE A 180 4.25 2.78 14.37
N GLY A 181 3.79 3.85 15.04
CA GLY A 181 2.47 3.91 15.68
C GLY A 181 2.40 3.06 16.98
N PRO A 182 1.20 2.78 17.54
CA PRO A 182 -0.12 3.19 17.03
C PRO A 182 -0.52 4.64 17.35
N GLN A 183 0.24 5.36 18.20
CA GLN A 183 -0.02 6.77 18.48
C GLN A 183 0.29 7.66 17.28
N PHE A 184 -0.46 8.75 17.12
CA PHE A 184 -0.11 9.81 16.20
C PHE A 184 1.11 10.58 16.71
N GLU A 185 1.77 11.26 15.78
CA GLU A 185 2.95 12.07 16.07
C GLU A 185 2.58 13.32 16.88
N THR A 186 3.52 13.79 17.69
CA THR A 186 3.43 15.08 18.33
C THR A 186 3.71 16.23 17.33
N PRO A 187 3.30 17.48 17.61
CA PRO A 187 3.67 18.62 16.77
C PRO A 187 5.19 18.83 16.62
N ALA A 188 5.99 18.40 17.60
CA ALA A 188 7.44 18.46 17.52
C ALA A 188 8.01 17.43 16.54
N GLU A 189 7.48 16.20 16.56
CA GLU A 189 7.83 15.14 15.60
C GLU A 189 7.41 15.53 14.18
N ILE A 190 6.24 16.14 13.98
CA ILE A 190 5.82 16.65 12.66
C ILE A 190 6.81 17.72 12.15
N ARG A 191 7.26 18.67 13.00
CA ARG A 191 8.29 19.64 12.59
C ARG A 191 9.61 18.94 12.22
N MET A 192 10.02 17.94 12.98
CA MET A 192 11.22 17.14 12.69
C MET A 192 11.09 16.43 11.32
N LEU A 193 9.98 15.77 11.06
CA LEU A 193 9.75 15.08 9.80
C LEU A 193 9.83 16.01 8.59
N ARG A 194 9.23 17.18 8.70
CA ARG A 194 9.31 18.21 7.66
C ARG A 194 10.75 18.68 7.41
N LEU A 195 11.53 18.86 8.47
CA LEU A 195 12.97 19.22 8.36
C LEU A 195 13.79 18.12 7.71
N LEU A 196 13.41 16.84 7.90
CA LEU A 196 14.02 15.68 7.24
C LEU A 196 13.58 15.52 5.78
N GLY A 197 12.66 16.34 5.30
CA GLY A 197 12.19 16.32 3.92
C GLY A 197 11.01 15.40 3.66
N ALA A 198 10.26 14.96 4.68
CA ALA A 198 9.03 14.19 4.48
C ALA A 198 7.86 15.10 4.07
N ASP A 199 7.02 14.59 3.16
CA ASP A 199 5.80 15.23 2.65
C ASP A 199 4.52 14.64 3.25
N ALA A 200 4.57 13.38 3.67
CA ALA A 200 3.46 12.70 4.35
C ALA A 200 3.99 11.72 5.40
N VAL A 201 3.15 11.35 6.37
CA VAL A 201 3.47 10.38 7.42
C VAL A 201 2.37 9.35 7.57
N GLY A 202 2.75 8.09 7.82
CA GLY A 202 1.82 7.01 8.11
C GLY A 202 2.53 5.80 8.70
N MET A 203 1.75 4.73 8.99
CA MET A 203 2.21 3.62 9.84
C MET A 203 2.37 2.29 9.08
N SER A 204 2.53 2.31 7.74
CA SER A 204 2.55 1.12 6.89
C SER A 204 3.53 1.25 5.71
N THR A 205 3.38 0.40 4.69
CA THR A 205 3.94 0.55 3.33
C THR A 205 5.44 0.28 3.21
N VAL A 206 6.27 0.83 4.10
CA VAL A 206 7.74 0.68 4.00
C VAL A 206 8.20 -0.76 4.23
N PRO A 207 7.69 -1.51 5.22
CA PRO A 207 8.04 -2.92 5.36
C PRO A 207 7.71 -3.74 4.12
N GLU A 208 6.51 -3.55 3.54
CA GLU A 208 6.11 -4.25 2.32
C GLU A 208 6.93 -3.83 1.11
N THR A 209 7.34 -2.56 1.03
CA THR A 209 8.26 -2.08 -0.02
C THR A 209 9.61 -2.78 0.07
N ILE A 210 10.18 -2.94 1.26
CA ILE A 210 11.44 -3.66 1.48
C ILE A 210 11.30 -5.13 1.07
N LEU A 211 10.22 -5.80 1.48
CA LEU A 211 9.92 -7.18 1.10
C LEU A 211 9.73 -7.33 -0.41
N ALA A 212 9.00 -6.42 -1.04
CA ALA A 212 8.77 -6.44 -2.47
C ALA A 212 10.07 -6.28 -3.27
N ARG A 213 10.92 -5.34 -2.87
CA ARG A 213 12.24 -5.14 -3.47
C ARG A 213 13.15 -6.36 -3.29
N HIS A 214 13.11 -6.99 -2.11
CA HIS A 214 13.80 -8.25 -1.85
C HIS A 214 13.33 -9.39 -2.78
N LEU A 215 12.03 -9.47 -3.05
CA LEU A 215 11.44 -10.43 -3.98
C LEU A 215 11.62 -10.06 -5.47
N GLY A 216 12.28 -8.94 -5.78
CA GLY A 216 12.46 -8.46 -7.15
C GLY A 216 11.18 -7.97 -7.81
N LEU A 217 10.24 -7.44 -7.01
CA LEU A 217 9.04 -6.77 -7.52
C LEU A 217 9.34 -5.29 -7.80
N ARG A 218 8.73 -4.75 -8.87
CA ARG A 218 8.64 -3.31 -9.09
C ARG A 218 7.55 -2.75 -8.17
N VAL A 219 7.76 -1.59 -7.58
CA VAL A 219 6.82 -1.02 -6.60
C VAL A 219 6.29 0.33 -7.07
N LEU A 220 4.97 0.49 -6.97
CA LEU A 220 4.24 1.76 -7.03
C LEU A 220 3.49 1.94 -5.72
N ALA A 221 3.48 3.13 -5.13
CA ALA A 221 2.72 3.38 -3.92
C ALA A 221 2.00 4.72 -3.96
N LEU A 222 0.74 4.73 -3.50
CA LEU A 222 -0.10 5.91 -3.43
C LEU A 222 -0.64 6.08 -2.00
N SER A 223 -0.58 7.32 -1.50
CA SER A 223 -1.23 7.74 -0.25
C SER A 223 -2.50 8.51 -0.55
N LEU A 224 -3.58 8.16 0.15
CA LEU A 224 -4.74 9.02 0.29
C LEU A 224 -4.54 9.88 1.54
N ILE A 225 -4.47 11.18 1.36
CA ILE A 225 -4.29 12.11 2.47
C ILE A 225 -5.60 12.25 3.23
N THR A 226 -5.56 11.98 4.54
CA THR A 226 -6.74 11.99 5.41
C THR A 226 -6.78 13.15 6.39
N ASN A 227 -5.63 13.75 6.69
CA ASN A 227 -5.51 14.85 7.64
C ASN A 227 -4.22 15.63 7.39
N LEU A 228 -4.12 16.81 7.96
CA LEU A 228 -2.83 17.47 8.16
C LEU A 228 -2.14 16.90 9.40
N GLY A 229 -0.81 16.90 9.41
CA GLY A 229 -0.01 16.44 10.55
C GLY A 229 -0.31 17.22 11.84
N ALA A 230 -0.02 16.61 12.99
CA ALA A 230 -0.28 17.20 14.30
C ALA A 230 0.29 18.62 14.43
N GLY A 231 -0.55 19.56 14.88
CA GLY A 231 -0.20 20.97 15.05
C GLY A 231 -0.18 21.78 13.75
N MET A 232 -0.56 21.20 12.61
CA MET A 232 -0.70 21.94 11.34
C MET A 232 -2.14 22.44 11.09
N SER A 233 -3.11 21.94 11.85
CA SER A 233 -4.49 22.43 11.87
C SER A 233 -5.00 22.49 13.31
N ALA A 234 -6.14 23.18 13.50
CA ALA A 234 -6.83 23.22 14.79
C ALA A 234 -7.65 21.95 15.08
N GLU A 235 -7.87 21.10 14.07
CA GLU A 235 -8.66 19.88 14.22
C GLU A 235 -7.92 18.79 14.99
N PRO A 236 -8.57 18.15 15.98
CA PRO A 236 -7.96 17.06 16.73
C PRO A 236 -7.80 15.82 15.84
N LEU A 237 -6.64 15.18 15.91
CA LEU A 237 -6.40 13.91 15.23
C LEU A 237 -7.10 12.78 15.97
N SER A 238 -7.83 11.94 15.22
CA SER A 238 -8.40 10.70 15.74
C SER A 238 -8.51 9.67 14.63
N HIS A 239 -8.48 8.39 14.99
CA HIS A 239 -8.66 7.30 14.03
C HIS A 239 -10.03 7.37 13.32
N ALA A 240 -11.09 7.75 14.06
CA ALA A 240 -12.42 7.91 13.47
C ALA A 240 -12.47 9.02 12.42
N HIS A 241 -11.83 10.19 12.68
CA HIS A 241 -11.73 11.27 11.70
C HIS A 241 -10.93 10.83 10.46
N THR A 242 -9.81 10.13 10.66
CA THR A 242 -9.00 9.58 9.56
C THR A 242 -9.83 8.65 8.67
N LEU A 243 -10.61 7.72 9.25
CA LEU A 243 -11.48 6.82 8.50
C LEU A 243 -12.58 7.57 7.75
N GLN A 244 -13.18 8.59 8.36
CA GLN A 244 -14.20 9.42 7.70
C GLN A 244 -13.63 10.15 6.49
N GLN A 245 -12.48 10.77 6.62
CA GLN A 245 -11.81 11.46 5.50
C GLN A 245 -11.38 10.48 4.40
N ALA A 246 -10.88 9.31 4.78
CA ALA A 246 -10.56 8.23 3.84
C ALA A 246 -11.80 7.80 3.05
N GLN A 247 -12.96 7.69 3.69
CA GLN A 247 -14.22 7.35 3.02
C GLN A 247 -14.64 8.42 2.00
N LEU A 248 -14.48 9.70 2.34
CA LEU A 248 -14.81 10.81 1.42
C LEU A 248 -13.94 10.81 0.15
N GLY A 249 -12.65 10.47 0.27
CA GLY A 249 -11.73 10.40 -0.87
C GLY A 249 -11.77 9.07 -1.65
N SER A 250 -12.39 8.02 -1.08
CA SER A 250 -12.29 6.64 -1.55
C SER A 250 -12.71 6.46 -3.01
N ALA A 251 -13.84 7.03 -3.42
CA ALA A 251 -14.39 6.81 -4.76
C ALA A 251 -13.49 7.38 -5.87
N ALA A 252 -12.96 8.59 -5.68
CA ALA A 252 -12.03 9.22 -6.63
C ALA A 252 -10.68 8.49 -6.66
N ALA A 253 -10.17 8.12 -5.49
CA ALA A 253 -8.92 7.38 -5.33
C ALA A 253 -9.00 6.00 -6.02
N SER A 254 -10.05 5.23 -5.74
CA SER A 254 -10.26 3.89 -6.33
C SER A 254 -10.41 3.96 -7.84
N ARG A 255 -11.12 4.93 -8.38
CA ARG A 255 -11.27 5.12 -9.84
C ARG A 255 -9.92 5.41 -10.49
N LEU A 256 -9.18 6.39 -9.98
CA LEU A 256 -7.87 6.72 -10.55
C LEU A 256 -6.92 5.51 -10.48
N LEU A 257 -6.91 4.78 -9.37
CA LEU A 257 -6.07 3.61 -9.22
C LEU A 257 -6.48 2.47 -10.17
N ALA A 258 -7.79 2.24 -10.36
CA ALA A 258 -8.29 1.27 -11.33
C ALA A 258 -7.79 1.58 -12.74
N ASP A 259 -7.83 2.85 -13.14
CA ASP A 259 -7.37 3.28 -14.46
C ASP A 259 -5.84 3.19 -14.60
N ILE A 260 -5.08 3.53 -13.54
CA ILE A 260 -3.63 3.35 -13.51
C ILE A 260 -3.29 1.86 -13.71
N VAL A 261 -3.91 0.97 -12.92
CA VAL A 261 -3.60 -0.47 -12.95
C VAL A 261 -4.05 -1.11 -14.25
N SER A 262 -5.27 -0.80 -14.74
CA SER A 262 -5.81 -1.40 -15.98
C SER A 262 -5.01 -1.04 -17.23
N SER A 263 -4.33 0.11 -17.23
CA SER A 263 -3.53 0.60 -18.35
C SER A 263 -2.02 0.30 -18.21
N LEU A 264 -1.56 -0.31 -17.10
CA LEU A 264 -0.17 -0.76 -16.97
C LEU A 264 0.14 -1.80 -18.03
N ARG A 265 1.20 -1.54 -18.79
CA ARG A 265 1.75 -2.57 -19.69
C ARG A 265 2.65 -3.49 -18.86
N ALA A 266 2.23 -4.73 -18.73
CA ALA A 266 2.97 -5.77 -18.03
C ALA A 266 4.15 -6.28 -18.88
#